data_dc86c7d5a35aadbd40c60ae750db621a
#
_entry.id   dc86c7d5a35aadbd40c60ae750db621a
#
_cell.length_a   1.000
_cell.length_b   1.000
_cell.length_c   1.000
_cell.angle_alpha   90.00
_cell.angle_beta   90.00
_cell.angle_gamma   90.00
#
_symmetry.space_group_name_H-M   'P 1'
#
loop_
_entity.id
_entity.type
_entity.pdbx_description
1 polymer ?
#
loop_
_entity_poly.entity_id
_entity_poly.type
_entity_poly.pdbx_seq_one_letter_code
_entity_poly.pdbx_strand_id
1 'polypeptide(L)'
;MSFFHRLGNNPVRLFILAQTFLLLAFAFRDFPIFIFFAFAPLFALLNNPGGLNDSYLPFVVAIATAFIFYLTMRESMQQSSVFSWIIYFVMVAAAFTGYFLLQHWTPANVNKFGLIIFILGAEYILLKLANEFNPVFLADLLQNKTNWTRWNVFTGYAGSTLWILVVNLMFYQAFFVPRNINWPLCIVSVLIVLLPIFYSLNMSGAALTKLDVIGLYKHNISSHSIYSERGELISRTGAWVSALIIIFTLVKGLTKKVSR
;
A
#
# COMPACT_ATOMS: atom_id res chain seq x y z
N MET A 1 2.38 -15.40 26.42
CA MET A 1 2.89 -14.41 25.45
C MET A 1 3.04 -15.09 24.11
N SER A 2 2.33 -14.65 23.06
CA SER A 2 2.42 -15.27 21.75
C SER A 2 3.82 -15.05 21.14
N PHE A 3 4.24 -15.95 20.28
CA PHE A 3 5.49 -15.86 19.52
C PHE A 3 5.59 -14.51 18.77
N PHE A 4 4.51 -14.08 18.13
CA PHE A 4 4.42 -12.82 17.40
C PHE A 4 4.55 -11.57 18.28
N HIS A 5 4.05 -11.62 19.52
CA HIS A 5 4.23 -10.51 20.46
C HIS A 5 5.69 -10.35 20.89
N ARG A 6 6.44 -11.46 21.05
CA ARG A 6 7.88 -11.42 21.30
C ARG A 6 8.67 -10.92 20.11
N LEU A 7 8.24 -11.28 18.90
CA LEU A 7 8.81 -10.73 17.64
C LEU A 7 8.58 -9.23 17.53
N GLY A 8 7.39 -8.74 17.90
CA GLY A 8 7.02 -7.34 17.84
C GLY A 8 7.92 -6.40 18.63
N ASN A 9 8.62 -6.90 19.64
CA ASN A 9 9.52 -6.11 20.48
C ASN A 9 10.96 -6.00 19.91
N ASN A 10 11.27 -6.68 18.81
CA ASN A 10 12.60 -6.64 18.21
C ASN A 10 12.53 -6.10 16.78
N PRO A 11 12.99 -4.85 16.53
CA PRO A 11 12.89 -4.20 15.23
C PRO A 11 13.64 -4.96 14.13
N VAL A 12 14.79 -5.55 14.43
CA VAL A 12 15.59 -6.31 13.45
C VAL A 12 14.84 -7.57 12.99
N ARG A 13 14.18 -8.28 13.90
CA ARG A 13 13.39 -9.47 13.54
C ARG A 13 12.17 -9.11 12.73
N LEU A 14 11.49 -8.01 13.06
CA LEU A 14 10.37 -7.50 12.27
C LEU A 14 10.79 -7.13 10.85
N PHE A 15 11.94 -6.46 10.74
CA PHE A 15 12.51 -6.10 9.43
C PHE A 15 12.84 -7.35 8.61
N ILE A 16 13.55 -8.34 9.19
CA ILE A 16 13.87 -9.60 8.49
C ILE A 16 12.59 -10.32 8.05
N LEU A 17 11.58 -10.39 8.93
CA LEU A 17 10.31 -11.05 8.62
C LEU A 17 9.60 -10.35 7.46
N ALA A 18 9.54 -9.02 7.45
CA ALA A 18 8.97 -8.25 6.36
C ALA A 18 9.70 -8.49 5.04
N GLN A 19 11.04 -8.44 5.06
CA GLN A 19 11.86 -8.73 3.88
C GLN A 19 11.63 -10.14 3.37
N THR A 20 11.56 -11.12 4.26
CA THR A 20 11.28 -12.52 3.87
C THR A 20 9.95 -12.64 3.14
N PHE A 21 8.87 -12.05 3.67
CA PHE A 21 7.57 -12.11 3.02
C PHE A 21 7.53 -11.33 1.70
N LEU A 22 8.19 -10.19 1.63
CA LEU A 22 8.29 -9.42 0.38
C LEU A 22 9.07 -10.22 -0.67
N LEU A 23 10.22 -10.80 -0.32
CA LEU A 23 11.01 -11.63 -1.23
C LEU A 23 10.22 -12.87 -1.68
N LEU A 24 9.48 -13.52 -0.78
CA LEU A 24 8.61 -14.64 -1.14
C LEU A 24 7.48 -14.22 -2.08
N ALA A 25 6.87 -13.05 -1.86
CA ALA A 25 5.84 -12.52 -2.74
C ALA A 25 6.37 -12.28 -4.16
N PHE A 26 7.63 -11.85 -4.29
CA PHE A 26 8.27 -11.64 -5.58
C PHE A 26 8.79 -12.93 -6.22
N ALA A 27 9.32 -13.86 -5.41
CA ALA A 27 9.82 -15.14 -5.91
C ALA A 27 8.69 -16.03 -6.43
N PHE A 28 7.55 -16.05 -5.71
CA PHE A 28 6.36 -16.82 -6.10
C PHE A 28 5.35 -15.96 -6.86
N ARG A 29 5.75 -15.43 -8.02
CA ARG A 29 4.91 -14.55 -8.86
C ARG A 29 3.57 -15.16 -9.25
N ASP A 30 3.54 -16.47 -9.43
CA ASP A 30 2.32 -17.19 -9.78
C ASP A 30 1.38 -17.40 -8.59
N PHE A 31 1.85 -17.14 -7.37
CA PHE A 31 1.05 -17.24 -6.16
C PHE A 31 1.44 -16.15 -5.14
N PRO A 32 1.15 -14.89 -5.41
CA PRO A 32 1.63 -13.75 -4.62
C PRO A 32 0.90 -13.58 -3.27
N ILE A 33 0.48 -14.67 -2.63
CA ILE A 33 -0.28 -14.63 -1.37
C ILE A 33 0.50 -13.96 -0.24
N PHE A 34 1.83 -14.06 -0.27
CA PHE A 34 2.71 -13.49 0.75
C PHE A 34 2.63 -11.97 0.86
N ILE A 35 2.17 -11.29 -0.20
CA ILE A 35 2.02 -9.82 -0.18
C ILE A 35 0.98 -9.36 0.85
N PHE A 36 -0.01 -10.19 1.16
CA PHE A 36 -1.04 -9.89 2.15
C PHE A 36 -0.54 -9.96 3.59
N PHE A 37 0.68 -10.46 3.80
CA PHE A 37 1.33 -10.55 5.11
C PHE A 37 2.58 -9.68 5.22
N ALA A 38 3.14 -9.24 4.10
CA ALA A 38 4.46 -8.64 4.03
C ALA A 38 4.56 -7.29 4.76
N PHE A 39 3.50 -6.48 4.73
CA PHE A 39 3.46 -5.17 5.38
C PHE A 39 3.05 -5.23 6.86
N ALA A 40 2.46 -6.33 7.33
CA ALA A 40 2.04 -6.47 8.72
C ALA A 40 3.22 -6.29 9.72
N PRO A 41 4.40 -6.91 9.52
CA PRO A 41 5.58 -6.65 10.35
C PRO A 41 6.10 -5.21 10.23
N LEU A 42 5.94 -4.55 9.06
CA LEU A 42 6.31 -3.16 8.89
C LEU A 42 5.38 -2.22 9.69
N PHE A 43 4.07 -2.50 9.73
CA PHE A 43 3.16 -1.78 10.61
C PHE A 43 3.50 -1.98 12.10
N ALA A 44 4.01 -3.16 12.48
CA ALA A 44 4.50 -3.40 13.84
C ALA A 44 5.79 -2.61 14.12
N LEU A 45 6.68 -2.51 13.14
CA LEU A 45 7.92 -1.74 13.24
C LEU A 45 7.65 -0.26 13.50
N LEU A 46 6.61 0.32 12.88
CA LEU A 46 6.19 1.71 13.10
C LEU A 46 5.71 2.00 14.53
N ASN A 47 5.38 0.98 15.31
CA ASN A 47 4.96 1.13 16.71
C ASN A 47 6.12 0.98 17.71
N ASN A 48 7.33 0.73 17.25
CA ASN A 48 8.45 0.45 18.14
C ASN A 48 8.88 1.74 18.87
N PRO A 49 8.98 1.73 20.21
CA PRO A 49 9.27 2.92 21.02
C PRO A 49 10.71 3.45 20.90
N GLY A 50 11.56 2.82 20.09
CA GLY A 50 12.98 3.22 19.88
C GLY A 50 13.20 4.54 19.15
N GLY A 51 12.11 5.25 18.76
CA GLY A 51 12.18 6.56 18.12
C GLY A 51 11.79 6.57 16.64
N LEU A 52 11.34 7.72 16.19
CA LEU A 52 10.89 7.95 14.80
C LEU A 52 11.95 7.62 13.75
N ASN A 53 13.22 7.94 14.04
CA ASN A 53 14.32 7.75 13.10
C ASN A 53 14.67 6.27 12.90
N ASP A 54 14.54 5.45 13.96
CA ASP A 54 14.90 4.05 13.91
C ASP A 54 13.88 3.20 13.12
N SER A 55 12.63 3.66 13.05
CA SER A 55 11.55 2.93 12.35
C SER A 55 11.40 3.35 10.89
N TYR A 56 11.72 4.59 10.55
CA TYR A 56 11.55 5.13 9.20
C TYR A 56 12.55 4.51 8.21
N LEU A 57 13.83 4.55 8.55
CA LEU A 57 14.89 4.05 7.66
C LEU A 57 14.73 2.56 7.35
N PRO A 58 14.53 1.65 8.31
CA PRO A 58 14.27 0.24 8.02
C PRO A 58 13.05 0.01 7.12
N PHE A 59 11.98 0.79 7.29
CA PHE A 59 10.80 0.66 6.46
C PHE A 59 11.07 1.05 5.00
N VAL A 60 11.73 2.19 4.78
CA VAL A 60 12.10 2.64 3.43
C VAL A 60 13.06 1.64 2.78
N VAL A 61 14.06 1.17 3.51
CA VAL A 61 15.02 0.17 3.01
C VAL A 61 14.31 -1.15 2.69
N ALA A 62 13.33 -1.59 3.51
CA ALA A 62 12.57 -2.81 3.24
C ALA A 62 11.80 -2.73 1.92
N ILE A 63 11.09 -1.62 1.71
CA ILE A 63 10.37 -1.41 0.44
C ILE A 63 11.36 -1.30 -0.72
N ALA A 64 12.46 -0.53 -0.54
CA ALA A 64 13.45 -0.32 -1.58
C ALA A 64 14.08 -1.64 -2.04
N THR A 65 14.57 -2.45 -1.11
CA THR A 65 15.23 -3.72 -1.45
C THR A 65 14.26 -4.71 -2.09
N ALA A 66 13.03 -4.79 -1.61
CA ALA A 66 12.01 -5.63 -2.20
C ALA A 66 11.69 -5.21 -3.65
N PHE A 67 11.58 -3.91 -3.90
CA PHE A 67 11.35 -3.41 -5.25
C PHE A 67 12.57 -3.59 -6.18
N ILE A 68 13.78 -3.39 -5.70
CA ILE A 68 15.00 -3.67 -6.47
C ILE A 68 15.04 -5.16 -6.86
N PHE A 69 14.74 -6.06 -5.92
CA PHE A 69 14.67 -7.49 -6.21
C PHE A 69 13.59 -7.82 -7.24
N TYR A 70 12.40 -7.22 -7.12
CA TYR A 70 11.34 -7.35 -8.12
C TYR A 70 11.80 -6.94 -9.51
N LEU A 71 12.54 -5.84 -9.62
CA LEU A 71 13.09 -5.38 -10.90
C LEU A 71 14.08 -6.36 -11.50
N THR A 72 15.02 -6.87 -10.70
CA THR A 72 16.04 -7.80 -11.18
C THR A 72 15.44 -9.12 -11.66
N MET A 73 14.29 -9.51 -11.08
CA MET A 73 13.59 -10.74 -11.45
C MET A 73 12.60 -10.55 -12.61
N ARG A 74 12.33 -9.32 -13.04
CA ARG A 74 11.42 -9.03 -14.14
C ARG A 74 12.22 -8.89 -15.44
N GLU A 75 12.07 -9.83 -16.36
CA GLU A 75 12.72 -9.83 -17.70
C GLU A 75 12.38 -8.59 -18.54
N SER A 76 11.32 -7.84 -18.19
CA SER A 76 10.86 -6.65 -18.90
C SER A 76 11.45 -5.34 -18.35
N MET A 77 12.71 -5.31 -17.94
CA MET A 77 13.38 -4.05 -17.54
C MET A 77 13.37 -2.96 -18.63
N GLN A 78 13.06 -3.31 -19.88
CA GLN A 78 13.00 -2.37 -20.98
C GLN A 78 11.87 -1.32 -20.89
N GLN A 79 10.86 -1.51 -20.03
CA GLN A 79 9.70 -0.61 -19.94
C GLN A 79 9.68 0.33 -18.73
N SER A 80 10.47 0.11 -17.70
CA SER A 80 10.53 1.00 -16.54
C SER A 80 11.88 1.70 -16.47
N SER A 81 11.90 2.99 -16.69
CA SER A 81 13.12 3.79 -16.52
C SER A 81 13.51 3.86 -15.03
N VAL A 82 14.80 3.98 -14.73
CA VAL A 82 15.33 4.25 -13.38
C VAL A 82 14.62 5.47 -12.76
N PHE A 83 14.22 6.43 -13.58
CA PHE A 83 13.47 7.63 -13.19
C PHE A 83 12.11 7.29 -12.56
N SER A 84 11.36 6.32 -13.12
CA SER A 84 10.07 5.87 -12.56
C SER A 84 10.21 5.32 -11.13
N TRP A 85 11.34 4.70 -10.83
CA TRP A 85 11.65 4.18 -9.51
C TRP A 85 11.99 5.29 -8.53
N ILE A 86 12.80 6.26 -8.94
CA ILE A 86 13.14 7.42 -8.12
C ILE A 86 11.85 8.16 -7.73
N ILE A 87 10.96 8.39 -8.69
CA ILE A 87 9.68 9.05 -8.41
C ILE A 87 8.83 8.22 -7.45
N TYR A 88 8.73 6.91 -7.64
CA TYR A 88 8.02 6.04 -6.71
C TYR A 88 8.56 6.16 -5.28
N PHE A 89 9.88 6.12 -5.10
CA PHE A 89 10.50 6.28 -3.79
C PHE A 89 10.21 7.65 -3.18
N VAL A 90 10.30 8.72 -3.96
CA VAL A 90 9.96 10.07 -3.51
C VAL A 90 8.50 10.13 -3.04
N MET A 91 7.58 9.51 -3.76
CA MET A 91 6.16 9.49 -3.41
C MET A 91 5.88 8.65 -2.15
N VAL A 92 6.55 7.50 -2.01
CA VAL A 92 6.47 6.71 -0.77
C VAL A 92 7.05 7.49 0.41
N ALA A 93 8.19 8.15 0.25
CA ALA A 93 8.77 9.00 1.28
C ALA A 93 7.84 10.16 1.66
N ALA A 94 7.16 10.78 0.69
CA ALA A 94 6.16 11.81 0.96
C ALA A 94 4.96 11.26 1.75
N ALA A 95 4.46 10.07 1.41
CA ALA A 95 3.38 9.40 2.15
C ALA A 95 3.79 9.14 3.62
N PHE A 96 5.03 8.71 3.85
CA PHE A 96 5.58 8.53 5.20
C PHE A 96 5.75 9.84 5.96
N THR A 97 6.20 10.90 5.28
CA THR A 97 6.28 12.23 5.89
C THR A 97 4.90 12.70 6.36
N GLY A 98 3.87 12.53 5.53
CA GLY A 98 2.48 12.78 5.91
C GLY A 98 2.03 11.95 7.12
N TYR A 99 2.39 10.66 7.15
CA TYR A 99 2.13 9.79 8.28
C TYR A 99 2.80 10.29 9.58
N PHE A 100 4.07 10.72 9.54
CA PHE A 100 4.76 11.25 10.72
C PHE A 100 4.15 12.56 11.21
N LEU A 101 3.72 13.43 10.31
CA LEU A 101 2.99 14.64 10.69
C LEU A 101 1.69 14.28 11.41
N LEU A 102 0.97 13.29 10.92
CA LEU A 102 -0.28 12.81 11.51
C LEU A 102 -0.07 12.17 12.89
N GLN A 103 1.07 11.52 13.12
CA GLN A 103 1.38 10.83 14.38
C GLN A 103 1.36 11.75 15.61
N HIS A 104 1.72 13.01 15.42
CA HIS A 104 1.71 14.01 16.51
C HIS A 104 0.29 14.43 16.96
N TRP A 105 -0.74 14.08 16.18
CA TRP A 105 -2.09 14.59 16.35
C TRP A 105 -3.15 13.52 16.54
N THR A 106 -2.84 12.28 16.24
CA THR A 106 -3.82 11.19 16.23
C THR A 106 -3.33 9.96 16.98
N PRO A 107 -4.26 9.16 17.55
CA PRO A 107 -3.91 7.89 18.20
C PRO A 107 -3.22 6.91 17.24
N ALA A 108 -2.33 6.08 17.76
CA ALA A 108 -1.50 5.15 16.99
C ALA A 108 -2.26 4.22 16.03
N ASN A 109 -3.50 3.83 16.39
CA ASN A 109 -4.32 2.97 15.53
C ASN A 109 -4.88 3.72 14.31
N VAL A 110 -5.21 5.01 14.46
CA VAL A 110 -5.74 5.85 13.37
C VAL A 110 -4.64 6.23 12.40
N ASN A 111 -3.41 6.42 12.88
CA ASN A 111 -2.26 6.82 12.06
C ASN A 111 -1.99 5.86 10.90
N LYS A 112 -2.18 4.56 11.12
CA LYS A 112 -1.91 3.55 10.08
C LYS A 112 -2.93 3.60 8.94
N PHE A 113 -4.18 3.96 9.22
CA PHE A 113 -5.15 4.27 8.18
C PHE A 113 -4.74 5.53 7.40
N GLY A 114 -4.21 6.53 8.09
CA GLY A 114 -3.63 7.72 7.46
C GLY A 114 -2.53 7.36 6.48
N LEU A 115 -1.62 6.44 6.83
CA LEU A 115 -0.57 5.97 5.93
C LEU A 115 -1.16 5.31 4.66
N ILE A 116 -2.19 4.47 4.81
CA ILE A 116 -2.87 3.85 3.66
C ILE A 116 -3.45 4.94 2.75
N ILE A 117 -4.11 5.94 3.33
CA ILE A 117 -4.69 7.07 2.59
C ILE A 117 -3.61 7.84 1.84
N PHE A 118 -2.47 8.13 2.46
CA PHE A 118 -1.35 8.82 1.82
C PHE A 118 -0.72 8.01 0.69
N ILE A 119 -0.60 6.69 0.83
CA ILE A 119 -0.12 5.81 -0.26
C ILE A 119 -1.08 5.85 -1.45
N LEU A 120 -2.39 5.74 -1.20
CA LEU A 120 -3.40 5.84 -2.27
C LEU A 120 -3.39 7.21 -2.96
N GLY A 121 -3.22 8.28 -2.19
CA GLY A 121 -3.07 9.63 -2.72
C GLY A 121 -1.82 9.79 -3.58
N ALA A 122 -0.70 9.22 -3.14
CA ALA A 122 0.54 9.19 -3.90
C ALA A 122 0.38 8.41 -5.23
N GLU A 123 -0.27 7.24 -5.21
CA GLU A 123 -0.57 6.48 -6.42
C GLU A 123 -1.47 7.27 -7.39
N TYR A 124 -2.42 8.05 -6.89
CA TYR A 124 -3.24 8.92 -7.75
C TYR A 124 -2.40 9.99 -8.46
N ILE A 125 -1.49 10.64 -7.75
CA ILE A 125 -0.58 11.61 -8.36
C ILE A 125 0.33 10.94 -9.38
N LEU A 126 0.90 9.77 -9.06
CA LEU A 126 1.71 8.98 -9.99
C LEU A 126 0.92 8.63 -11.26
N LEU A 127 -0.34 8.27 -11.11
CA LEU A 127 -1.20 7.96 -12.23
C LEU A 127 -1.44 9.17 -13.14
N LYS A 128 -1.64 10.37 -12.56
CA LYS A 128 -1.76 11.61 -13.34
C LYS A 128 -0.46 11.98 -14.10
N LEU A 129 0.69 11.60 -13.55
CA LEU A 129 2.00 11.78 -14.20
C LEU A 129 2.34 10.64 -15.18
N ALA A 130 1.48 9.64 -15.34
CA ALA A 130 1.73 8.46 -16.18
C ALA A 130 1.97 8.77 -17.67
N ASN A 131 1.64 9.98 -18.13
CA ASN A 131 1.91 10.41 -19.51
C ASN A 131 3.41 10.55 -19.80
N GLU A 132 4.23 10.84 -18.79
CA GLU A 132 5.66 11.11 -18.93
C GLU A 132 6.53 9.90 -18.61
N PHE A 133 6.03 8.99 -17.79
CA PHE A 133 6.75 7.78 -17.37
C PHE A 133 5.79 6.64 -17.04
N ASN A 134 6.31 5.42 -16.92
CA ASN A 134 5.52 4.26 -16.55
C ASN A 134 5.57 4.06 -15.02
N PRO A 135 4.58 4.56 -14.24
CA PRO A 135 4.63 4.51 -12.79
C PRO A 135 4.52 3.08 -12.27
N VAL A 136 5.08 2.85 -11.09
CA VAL A 136 4.96 1.59 -10.36
C VAL A 136 3.90 1.74 -9.29
N PHE A 137 3.02 0.74 -9.16
CA PHE A 137 1.96 0.67 -8.15
C PHE A 137 2.15 -0.58 -7.29
N LEU A 138 1.63 -0.53 -6.06
CA LEU A 138 1.63 -1.71 -5.20
C LEU A 138 0.79 -2.85 -5.80
N ALA A 139 -0.29 -2.51 -6.49
CA ALA A 139 -1.15 -3.44 -7.21
C ALA A 139 -0.42 -4.24 -8.32
N ASP A 140 0.74 -3.76 -8.81
CA ASP A 140 1.55 -4.47 -9.82
C ASP A 140 2.01 -5.85 -9.33
N LEU A 141 2.07 -6.06 -8.01
CA LEU A 141 2.41 -7.35 -7.42
C LEU A 141 1.37 -8.45 -7.71
N LEU A 142 0.13 -8.05 -8.01
CA LEU A 142 -0.95 -8.96 -8.40
C LEU A 142 -1.13 -9.08 -9.92
N GLN A 143 -0.27 -8.43 -10.71
CA GLN A 143 -0.37 -8.34 -12.17
C GLN A 143 -0.44 -9.72 -12.85
N ASN A 144 0.29 -10.72 -12.35
CA ASN A 144 0.27 -12.08 -12.91
C ASN A 144 -1.00 -12.86 -12.55
N LYS A 145 -1.85 -12.32 -11.64
CA LYS A 145 -3.09 -12.93 -11.18
C LYS A 145 -4.32 -12.08 -11.53
N THR A 146 -4.46 -11.77 -12.79
CA THR A 146 -5.61 -11.01 -13.32
C THR A 146 -6.95 -11.62 -12.92
N ASN A 147 -7.01 -12.95 -12.77
CA ASN A 147 -8.20 -13.65 -12.31
C ASN A 147 -8.58 -13.32 -10.85
N TRP A 148 -7.65 -12.83 -10.02
CA TRP A 148 -7.94 -12.43 -8.64
C TRP A 148 -8.43 -10.99 -8.54
N THR A 149 -8.17 -10.19 -9.57
CA THR A 149 -8.36 -8.74 -9.58
C THR A 149 -9.36 -8.25 -10.61
N ARG A 150 -10.24 -9.13 -11.15
CA ARG A 150 -11.29 -8.73 -12.12
C ARG A 150 -12.22 -7.66 -11.57
N TRP A 151 -12.46 -7.66 -10.27
CA TRP A 151 -13.24 -6.62 -9.59
C TRP A 151 -12.63 -5.22 -9.67
N ASN A 152 -11.36 -5.06 -10.09
CA ASN A 152 -10.76 -3.77 -10.38
C ASN A 152 -11.53 -2.98 -11.45
N VAL A 153 -12.35 -3.63 -12.26
CA VAL A 153 -13.28 -2.94 -13.17
C VAL A 153 -14.17 -1.93 -12.43
N PHE A 154 -14.53 -2.23 -11.17
CA PHE A 154 -15.38 -1.36 -10.35
C PHE A 154 -14.60 -0.39 -9.48
N THR A 155 -13.41 -0.76 -9.02
CA THR A 155 -12.64 -0.02 -8.01
C THR A 155 -11.40 0.66 -8.57
N GLY A 156 -11.05 0.37 -9.81
CA GLY A 156 -9.77 0.74 -10.39
C GLY A 156 -8.60 -0.04 -9.81
N TYR A 157 -7.43 0.26 -10.31
CA TYR A 157 -6.18 -0.40 -9.92
C TYR A 157 -5.82 -0.14 -8.45
N ALA A 158 -6.14 1.06 -7.94
CA ALA A 158 -5.96 1.43 -6.54
C ALA A 158 -6.79 0.58 -5.56
N GLY A 159 -7.86 -0.08 -6.05
CA GLY A 159 -8.60 -1.05 -5.24
C GLY A 159 -7.73 -2.21 -4.77
N SER A 160 -6.88 -2.75 -5.63
CA SER A 160 -5.93 -3.81 -5.25
C SER A 160 -4.88 -3.32 -4.25
N THR A 161 -4.36 -2.09 -4.39
CA THR A 161 -3.48 -1.48 -3.39
C THR A 161 -4.17 -1.36 -2.04
N LEU A 162 -5.40 -0.82 -2.02
CA LEU A 162 -6.20 -0.70 -0.80
C LEU A 162 -6.42 -2.08 -0.15
N TRP A 163 -6.79 -3.07 -0.94
CA TRP A 163 -7.01 -4.44 -0.48
C TRP A 163 -5.76 -5.02 0.19
N ILE A 164 -4.59 -4.95 -0.46
CA ILE A 164 -3.33 -5.41 0.10
C ILE A 164 -3.05 -4.73 1.45
N LEU A 165 -3.15 -3.41 1.50
CA LEU A 165 -2.80 -2.64 2.69
C LEU A 165 -3.79 -2.86 3.85
N VAL A 166 -5.09 -2.92 3.58
CA VAL A 166 -6.11 -3.19 4.60
C VAL A 166 -5.94 -4.57 5.20
N VAL A 167 -5.73 -5.60 4.38
CA VAL A 167 -5.50 -6.97 4.87
C VAL A 167 -4.25 -7.02 5.74
N ASN A 168 -3.16 -6.39 5.32
CA ASN A 168 -1.93 -6.32 6.11
C ASN A 168 -2.14 -5.58 7.45
N LEU A 169 -2.93 -4.50 7.45
CA LEU A 169 -3.27 -3.80 8.68
C LEU A 169 -4.08 -4.67 9.64
N MET A 170 -5.00 -5.47 9.11
CA MET A 170 -5.79 -6.41 9.92
C MET A 170 -4.93 -7.53 10.48
N PHE A 171 -4.03 -8.11 9.69
CA PHE A 171 -3.06 -9.09 10.19
C PHE A 171 -2.12 -8.49 11.24
N TYR A 172 -1.67 -7.25 11.05
CA TYR A 172 -0.91 -6.55 12.08
C TYR A 172 -1.72 -6.46 13.39
N GLN A 173 -2.99 -6.07 13.32
CA GLN A 173 -3.86 -5.99 14.50
C GLN A 173 -4.16 -7.36 15.11
N ALA A 174 -4.21 -8.43 14.31
CA ALA A 174 -4.48 -9.78 14.78
C ALA A 174 -3.29 -10.42 15.50
N PHE A 175 -2.05 -10.19 15.00
CA PHE A 175 -0.87 -10.92 15.45
C PHE A 175 0.07 -10.10 16.35
N PHE A 176 0.23 -8.79 16.10
CA PHE A 176 1.28 -8.00 16.74
C PHE A 176 0.78 -7.10 17.87
N VAL A 177 -0.48 -6.67 17.83
CA VAL A 177 -1.04 -5.78 18.86
C VAL A 177 -1.41 -6.52 20.14
N PRO A 178 -2.17 -7.64 20.12
CA PRO A 178 -2.60 -8.29 21.33
C PRO A 178 -1.52 -9.20 21.90
N ARG A 179 -1.57 -9.44 23.23
CA ARG A 179 -0.68 -10.43 23.87
C ARG A 179 -0.90 -11.85 23.36
N ASN A 180 -2.12 -12.19 22.99
CA ASN A 180 -2.52 -13.45 22.38
C ASN A 180 -3.11 -13.17 21.00
N ILE A 181 -3.02 -14.14 20.09
CA ILE A 181 -3.57 -14.01 18.73
C ILE A 181 -5.07 -13.75 18.79
N ASN A 182 -5.51 -12.72 18.11
CA ASN A 182 -6.94 -12.42 17.94
C ASN A 182 -7.50 -13.28 16.77
N TRP A 183 -7.91 -14.49 17.09
CA TRP A 183 -8.42 -15.45 16.10
C TRP A 183 -9.63 -14.94 15.29
N PRO A 184 -10.66 -14.30 15.90
CA PRO A 184 -11.75 -13.71 15.13
C PRO A 184 -11.26 -12.73 14.06
N LEU A 185 -10.33 -11.84 14.41
CA LEU A 185 -9.79 -10.88 13.45
C LEU A 185 -8.93 -11.56 12.38
N CYS A 186 -8.20 -12.62 12.74
CA CYS A 186 -7.44 -13.43 11.79
C CYS A 186 -8.37 -14.09 10.74
N ILE A 187 -9.47 -14.68 11.19
CA ILE A 187 -10.48 -15.29 10.31
C ILE A 187 -11.09 -14.25 9.38
N VAL A 188 -11.48 -13.08 9.90
CA VAL A 188 -12.01 -11.99 9.09
C VAL A 188 -10.97 -11.51 8.06
N SER A 189 -9.70 -11.42 8.43
CA SER A 189 -8.61 -11.04 7.51
C SER A 189 -8.49 -12.04 6.35
N VAL A 190 -8.55 -13.33 6.64
CA VAL A 190 -8.53 -14.40 5.63
C VAL A 190 -9.77 -14.32 4.72
N LEU A 191 -10.94 -14.07 5.28
CA LEU A 191 -12.16 -13.88 4.49
C LEU A 191 -12.05 -12.68 3.54
N ILE A 192 -11.49 -11.55 4.00
CA ILE A 192 -11.26 -10.37 3.16
C ILE A 192 -10.25 -10.66 2.04
N VAL A 193 -9.31 -11.60 2.23
CA VAL A 193 -8.45 -12.06 1.13
C VAL A 193 -9.25 -12.92 0.15
N LEU A 194 -10.03 -13.86 0.64
CA LEU A 194 -10.67 -14.89 -0.20
C LEU A 194 -11.90 -14.35 -0.95
N LEU A 195 -12.74 -13.51 -0.32
CA LEU A 195 -13.97 -13.02 -0.93
C LEU A 195 -13.78 -12.29 -2.26
N PRO A 196 -12.84 -11.33 -2.39
CA PRO A 196 -12.57 -10.68 -3.68
C PRO A 196 -12.08 -11.68 -4.74
N ILE A 197 -11.26 -12.67 -4.34
CA ILE A 197 -10.77 -13.71 -5.26
C ILE A 197 -11.94 -14.54 -5.77
N PHE A 198 -12.79 -15.07 -4.89
CA PHE A 198 -13.97 -15.85 -5.27
C PHE A 198 -14.93 -15.05 -6.15
N TYR A 199 -15.16 -13.80 -5.79
CA TYR A 199 -15.97 -12.89 -6.60
C TYR A 199 -15.38 -12.73 -8.00
N SER A 200 -14.07 -12.46 -8.10
CA SER A 200 -13.37 -12.33 -9.37
C SER A 200 -13.39 -13.57 -10.23
N LEU A 201 -13.26 -14.75 -9.63
CA LEU A 201 -13.30 -16.03 -10.36
C LEU A 201 -14.67 -16.27 -11.00
N ASN A 202 -15.75 -15.79 -10.37
CA ASN A 202 -17.12 -15.93 -10.88
C ASN A 202 -17.50 -14.81 -11.86
N MET A 203 -16.68 -13.76 -12.01
CA MET A 203 -16.93 -12.71 -13.00
C MET A 203 -16.55 -13.18 -14.40
N SER A 204 -17.47 -13.02 -15.36
CA SER A 204 -17.18 -13.10 -16.78
C SER A 204 -16.65 -11.75 -17.25
N GLY A 205 -15.45 -11.70 -17.77
CA GLY A 205 -14.87 -10.47 -18.33
C GLY A 205 -13.36 -10.36 -18.14
N ALA A 206 -12.74 -9.44 -18.88
CA ALA A 206 -11.33 -9.12 -18.76
C ALA A 206 -11.09 -8.27 -17.50
N ALA A 207 -10.02 -8.60 -16.76
CA ALA A 207 -9.53 -7.71 -15.71
C ALA A 207 -8.89 -6.46 -16.32
N LEU A 208 -9.04 -5.31 -15.66
CA LEU A 208 -8.26 -4.13 -16.01
C LEU A 208 -6.80 -4.38 -15.63
N THR A 209 -5.93 -4.32 -16.62
CA THR A 209 -4.50 -4.36 -16.42
C THR A 209 -3.95 -2.96 -16.17
N LYS A 210 -2.71 -2.86 -15.70
CA LYS A 210 -2.02 -1.57 -15.56
C LYS A 210 -1.95 -0.82 -16.91
N LEU A 211 -1.72 -1.55 -18.00
CA LEU A 211 -1.65 -0.96 -19.33
C LEU A 211 -2.99 -0.36 -19.76
N ASP A 212 -4.10 -1.04 -19.45
CA ASP A 212 -5.44 -0.52 -19.73
C ASP A 212 -5.69 0.77 -18.95
N VAL A 213 -5.33 0.79 -17.65
CA VAL A 213 -5.48 1.98 -16.81
C VAL A 213 -4.67 3.15 -17.35
N ILE A 214 -3.40 2.95 -17.69
CA ILE A 214 -2.56 3.99 -18.26
C ILE A 214 -3.09 4.42 -19.64
N GLY A 215 -3.56 3.49 -20.45
CA GLY A 215 -4.19 3.76 -21.74
C GLY A 215 -5.41 4.65 -21.60
N LEU A 216 -6.29 4.38 -20.64
CA LEU A 216 -7.47 5.18 -20.32
C LEU A 216 -7.10 6.63 -19.99
N TYR A 217 -6.02 6.86 -19.24
CA TYR A 217 -5.54 8.20 -18.93
C TYR A 217 -4.92 8.92 -20.14
N LYS A 218 -4.11 8.21 -20.93
CA LYS A 218 -3.43 8.80 -22.10
C LYS A 218 -4.35 9.19 -23.23
N HIS A 219 -5.41 8.43 -23.45
CA HIS A 219 -6.29 8.60 -24.62
C HIS A 219 -7.58 9.36 -24.34
N ASN A 220 -7.76 9.96 -23.14
CA ASN A 220 -8.98 10.67 -22.79
C ASN A 220 -10.23 9.87 -23.20
N ILE A 221 -10.20 8.56 -22.95
CA ILE A 221 -11.30 7.68 -23.35
C ILE A 221 -12.55 8.19 -22.71
N SER A 222 -13.52 8.39 -23.56
CA SER A 222 -14.81 9.00 -23.31
C SER A 222 -15.36 8.70 -21.91
N SER A 223 -15.92 9.70 -21.30
CA SER A 223 -16.56 9.75 -19.98
C SER A 223 -17.55 8.62 -19.66
N HIS A 224 -17.77 7.70 -20.58
CA HIS A 224 -18.78 6.65 -20.49
C HIS A 224 -18.24 5.28 -20.08
N SER A 225 -16.93 5.12 -19.84
CA SER A 225 -16.42 3.87 -19.30
C SER A 225 -16.69 3.80 -17.79
N ILE A 226 -17.14 2.66 -17.31
CA ILE A 226 -17.34 2.39 -15.87
C ILE A 226 -16.08 2.77 -15.08
N TYR A 227 -14.90 2.65 -15.69
CA TYR A 227 -13.64 3.04 -15.11
C TYR A 227 -13.50 4.55 -14.92
N SER A 228 -13.87 5.39 -15.93
CA SER A 228 -13.75 6.84 -15.81
C SER A 228 -14.64 7.41 -14.71
N GLU A 229 -15.79 6.78 -14.44
CA GLU A 229 -16.72 7.23 -13.42
C GLU A 229 -16.43 6.68 -12.02
N ARG A 230 -15.97 5.43 -11.92
CA ARG A 230 -15.82 4.70 -10.65
C ARG A 230 -14.41 4.24 -10.35
N GLY A 231 -13.61 3.92 -11.35
CA GLY A 231 -12.29 3.34 -11.18
C GLY A 231 -11.26 4.26 -10.52
N GLU A 232 -11.43 5.57 -10.61
CA GLU A 232 -10.57 6.55 -9.94
C GLU A 232 -11.04 6.86 -8.50
N LEU A 233 -12.25 6.46 -8.13
CA LEU A 233 -12.88 6.92 -6.90
C LEU A 233 -11.99 6.71 -5.67
N ILE A 234 -11.38 5.55 -5.54
CA ILE A 234 -10.56 5.19 -4.37
C ILE A 234 -9.31 6.06 -4.31
N SER A 235 -8.52 6.11 -5.38
CA SER A 235 -7.25 6.86 -5.39
C SER A 235 -7.49 8.37 -5.33
N ARG A 236 -8.48 8.88 -6.05
CA ARG A 236 -8.89 10.29 -6.01
C ARG A 236 -9.36 10.71 -4.62
N THR A 237 -10.19 9.88 -3.97
CA THR A 237 -10.62 10.13 -2.58
C THR A 237 -9.43 10.10 -1.63
N GLY A 238 -8.49 9.16 -1.79
CA GLY A 238 -7.25 9.10 -1.04
C GLY A 238 -6.43 10.40 -1.19
N ALA A 239 -6.31 10.93 -2.39
CA ALA A 239 -5.60 12.18 -2.65
C ALA A 239 -6.28 13.39 -1.97
N TRP A 240 -7.61 13.53 -2.10
CA TRP A 240 -8.36 14.61 -1.45
C TRP A 240 -8.27 14.54 0.07
N VAL A 241 -8.46 13.37 0.66
CA VAL A 241 -8.35 13.19 2.12
C VAL A 241 -6.93 13.46 2.59
N SER A 242 -5.90 13.05 1.84
CA SER A 242 -4.50 13.38 2.13
C SER A 242 -4.26 14.88 2.16
N ALA A 243 -4.76 15.61 1.15
CA ALA A 243 -4.65 17.06 1.09
C ALA A 243 -5.35 17.74 2.28
N LEU A 244 -6.55 17.29 2.64
CA LEU A 244 -7.28 17.82 3.80
C LEU A 244 -6.52 17.59 5.11
N ILE A 245 -5.94 16.39 5.30
CA ILE A 245 -5.12 16.08 6.49
C ILE A 245 -3.91 16.99 6.56
N ILE A 246 -3.21 17.20 5.45
CA ILE A 246 -2.03 18.08 5.39
C ILE A 246 -2.43 19.53 5.74
N ILE A 247 -3.48 20.05 5.12
CA ILE A 247 -3.98 21.41 5.40
C ILE A 247 -4.37 21.54 6.87
N PHE A 248 -5.12 20.59 7.42
CA PHE A 248 -5.52 20.61 8.82
C PHE A 248 -4.30 20.61 9.77
N THR A 249 -3.29 19.79 9.51
CA THR A 249 -2.08 19.72 10.33
C THR A 249 -1.27 21.02 10.26
N LEU A 250 -1.18 21.64 9.09
CA LEU A 250 -0.53 22.94 8.90
C LEU A 250 -1.26 24.06 9.66
N VAL A 251 -2.57 24.17 9.52
CA VAL A 251 -3.39 25.18 10.22
C VAL A 251 -3.27 25.01 11.73
N LYS A 252 -3.37 23.78 12.24
CA LYS A 252 -3.21 23.51 13.67
C LYS A 252 -1.80 23.81 14.20
N GLY A 253 -0.78 23.58 13.38
CA GLY A 253 0.60 23.97 13.71
C GLY A 253 0.78 25.47 13.80
N LEU A 254 0.17 26.23 12.90
CA LEU A 254 0.21 27.69 12.88
C LEU A 254 -0.53 28.30 14.08
N THR A 255 -1.74 27.82 14.39
CA THR A 255 -2.53 28.32 15.52
C THR A 255 -1.86 28.08 16.87
N LYS A 256 -1.17 26.94 17.05
CA LYS A 256 -0.41 26.66 18.28
C LYS A 256 0.81 27.58 18.45
N LYS A 257 1.37 28.10 17.37
CA LYS A 257 2.53 29.01 17.38
C LYS A 257 2.12 30.47 17.74
N VAL A 258 0.87 30.84 17.43
CA VAL A 258 0.31 32.17 17.74
C VAL A 258 -0.14 32.26 19.19
N SER A 259 -0.46 31.14 19.85
CA SER A 259 -0.91 31.10 21.26
C SER A 259 0.25 30.98 22.28
N ARG A 260 1.49 31.03 21.84
CA ARG A 260 2.70 31.14 22.68
C ARG A 260 3.35 32.47 22.51
#